data_2034d1bf05d2d86371f4dc23d08f3c71
#
_entry.id   2034d1bf05d2d86371f4dc23d08f3c71
#
_cell.length_a   1.000
_cell.length_b   1.000
_cell.length_c   1.000
_cell.angle_alpha   90.00
_cell.angle_beta   90.00
_cell.angle_gamma   90.00
#
_symmetry.space_group_name_H-M   'P 1'
#
loop_
_entity.id
_entity.type
_entity.pdbx_description
1 polymer ?
#
loop_
_entity_poly.entity_id
_entity_poly.type
_entity_poly.pdbx_seq_one_letter_code
_entity_poly.pdbx_strand_id
1 'polypeptide(L)'
;MIKDVAYSSNETPADYARISREINNSDYLRDVSVAFLSSYTMEILKPYIHVELAKRGLFSSTYFAPYNNLEQEINNNNSGLHSFNPDVVVIHNRIEDINLEVLTRFYSYSVDELENEVESIILRFRDILETLRKKSNALIIIINFAYTQDQVGNFVGSQLSHSISMYIQNINNQLWKLCSEITSCYVIN
;
A
#
# COMPACT_ATOMS: atom_id res chain seq x y z
N MET A 1 1.49 -13.61 -30.36
CA MET A 1 0.26 -14.39 -30.07
C MET A 1 0.31 -14.66 -28.57
N ILE A 2 -0.46 -13.91 -27.79
CA ILE A 2 -0.56 -14.12 -26.34
C ILE A 2 -1.10 -15.54 -26.19
N LYS A 3 -0.36 -16.44 -25.53
CA LYS A 3 -0.88 -17.76 -25.21
C LYS A 3 -2.18 -17.57 -24.45
N ASP A 4 -3.27 -18.13 -24.97
CA ASP A 4 -4.53 -18.26 -24.23
C ASP A 4 -4.26 -19.20 -23.04
N VAL A 5 -3.71 -18.64 -21.97
CA VAL A 5 -3.79 -19.29 -20.67
C VAL A 5 -5.27 -19.24 -20.35
N ALA A 6 -5.92 -20.40 -20.35
CA ALA A 6 -7.33 -20.52 -20.04
C ALA A 6 -7.55 -20.10 -18.58
N TYR A 7 -7.86 -18.84 -18.39
CA TYR A 7 -8.20 -18.27 -17.08
C TYR A 7 -9.66 -18.62 -16.80
N SER A 8 -9.91 -19.37 -15.73
CA SER A 8 -11.26 -19.59 -15.22
C SER A 8 -11.65 -18.44 -14.28
N SER A 9 -12.94 -18.16 -14.15
CA SER A 9 -13.45 -17.18 -13.20
C SER A 9 -13.36 -17.64 -11.72
N ASN A 10 -12.92 -18.88 -11.46
CA ASN A 10 -12.89 -19.53 -10.15
C ASN A 10 -11.52 -20.14 -9.83
N GLU A 11 -10.44 -19.40 -10.06
CA GLU A 11 -9.08 -19.85 -9.75
C GLU A 11 -8.87 -19.94 -8.24
N THR A 12 -8.34 -21.07 -7.79
CA THR A 12 -7.93 -21.29 -6.40
C THR A 12 -6.55 -20.69 -6.14
N PRO A 13 -6.12 -20.48 -4.88
CA PRO A 13 -4.75 -20.07 -4.55
C PRO A 13 -3.68 -20.98 -5.15
N ALA A 14 -3.95 -22.29 -5.24
CA ALA A 14 -3.05 -23.26 -5.84
C ALA A 14 -2.92 -23.06 -7.37
N ASP A 15 -4.00 -22.67 -8.04
CA ASP A 15 -3.98 -22.34 -9.46
C ASP A 15 -3.14 -21.09 -9.72
N TYR A 16 -3.31 -20.04 -8.94
CA TYR A 16 -2.47 -18.84 -9.02
C TYR A 16 -0.99 -19.17 -8.86
N ALA A 17 -0.63 -20.01 -7.89
CA ALA A 17 0.76 -20.41 -7.66
C ALA A 17 1.32 -21.25 -8.83
N ARG A 18 0.50 -22.12 -9.46
CA ARG A 18 0.88 -22.91 -10.64
C ARG A 18 1.06 -22.02 -11.86
N ILE A 19 0.04 -21.23 -12.20
CA ILE A 19 0.03 -20.35 -13.38
C ILE A 19 1.19 -19.35 -13.31
N SER A 20 1.43 -18.75 -12.15
CA SER A 20 2.51 -17.78 -11.95
C SER A 20 3.90 -18.34 -12.30
N ARG A 21 4.12 -19.66 -12.16
CA ARG A 21 5.40 -20.32 -12.52
C ARG A 21 5.52 -20.59 -14.03
N GLU A 22 4.40 -20.63 -14.74
CA GLU A 22 4.33 -20.89 -16.18
C GLU A 22 4.44 -19.60 -17.02
N ILE A 23 4.31 -18.42 -16.37
CA ILE A 23 4.41 -17.13 -17.03
C ILE A 23 5.85 -16.87 -17.45
N ASN A 24 6.06 -16.59 -18.75
CA ASN A 24 7.35 -16.24 -19.33
C ASN A 24 7.30 -14.86 -19.97
N ASN A 25 8.38 -14.08 -19.87
CA ASN A 25 8.46 -12.73 -20.45
C ASN A 25 8.20 -12.70 -21.97
N SER A 26 8.65 -13.71 -22.71
CA SER A 26 8.48 -13.80 -24.17
C SER A 26 7.02 -13.79 -24.65
N ASP A 27 6.08 -14.04 -23.76
CA ASP A 27 4.65 -14.13 -24.07
C ASP A 27 3.93 -12.76 -23.96
N TYR A 28 4.61 -11.70 -23.48
CA TYR A 28 4.02 -10.41 -23.15
C TYR A 28 4.66 -9.25 -23.94
N LEU A 29 3.86 -8.18 -24.11
CA LEU A 29 4.27 -7.01 -24.91
C LEU A 29 5.00 -5.95 -24.09
N ARG A 30 4.81 -5.94 -22.77
CA ARG A 30 5.37 -4.92 -21.87
C ARG A 30 5.78 -5.53 -20.56
N ASP A 31 6.92 -5.11 -20.08
CA ASP A 31 7.39 -5.37 -18.72
C ASP A 31 6.90 -4.27 -17.78
N VAL A 32 6.61 -4.62 -16.55
CA VAL A 32 6.33 -3.69 -15.46
C VAL A 32 7.02 -4.15 -14.19
N SER A 33 7.74 -3.24 -13.55
CA SER A 33 8.41 -3.50 -12.28
C SER A 33 7.64 -2.83 -11.13
N VAL A 34 7.24 -3.63 -10.14
CA VAL A 34 6.41 -3.17 -9.02
C VAL A 34 7.12 -3.44 -7.69
N ALA A 35 7.34 -2.38 -6.91
CA ALA A 35 7.88 -2.49 -5.57
C ALA A 35 6.76 -2.35 -4.53
N PHE A 36 6.81 -3.17 -3.49
CA PHE A 36 5.88 -3.15 -2.36
C PHE A 36 6.64 -2.78 -1.08
N LEU A 37 6.24 -1.67 -0.47
CA LEU A 37 6.74 -1.21 0.82
C LEU A 37 5.60 -1.30 1.82
N SER A 38 5.75 -2.17 2.82
CA SER A 38 4.66 -2.43 3.77
C SER A 38 5.18 -2.65 5.19
N SER A 39 4.29 -2.45 6.15
CA SER A 39 4.53 -2.77 7.55
C SER A 39 4.24 -4.24 7.90
N TYR A 40 3.99 -5.09 6.90
CA TYR A 40 3.72 -6.53 7.07
C TYR A 40 4.13 -7.31 5.81
N THR A 41 4.16 -8.63 5.90
CA THR A 41 4.58 -9.54 4.82
C THR A 41 3.55 -9.58 3.69
N MET A 42 3.94 -9.10 2.49
CA MET A 42 3.11 -9.09 1.29
C MET A 42 3.53 -10.12 0.22
N GLU A 43 4.62 -10.84 0.40
CA GLU A 43 5.18 -11.76 -0.60
C GLU A 43 4.20 -12.87 -1.01
N ILE A 44 3.27 -13.21 -0.14
CA ILE A 44 2.20 -14.18 -0.45
C ILE A 44 1.31 -13.71 -1.62
N LEU A 45 1.26 -12.41 -1.90
CA LEU A 45 0.49 -11.84 -3.00
C LEU A 45 1.19 -11.96 -4.35
N LYS A 46 2.48 -12.30 -4.37
CA LYS A 46 3.28 -12.37 -5.60
C LYS A 46 2.63 -13.18 -6.72
N PRO A 47 2.14 -14.42 -6.51
CA PRO A 47 1.50 -15.19 -7.57
C PRO A 47 0.27 -14.50 -8.13
N TYR A 48 -0.55 -13.87 -7.27
CA TYR A 48 -1.75 -13.17 -7.68
C TYR A 48 -1.43 -11.96 -8.56
N ILE A 49 -0.45 -11.16 -8.14
CA ILE A 49 0.01 -9.97 -8.88
C ILE A 49 0.52 -10.39 -10.27
N HIS A 50 1.38 -11.40 -10.34
CA HIS A 50 1.92 -11.90 -11.62
C HIS A 50 0.81 -12.35 -12.55
N VAL A 51 -0.14 -13.16 -12.08
CA VAL A 51 -1.24 -13.68 -12.91
C VAL A 51 -2.19 -12.56 -13.33
N GLU A 52 -2.57 -11.67 -12.42
CA GLU A 52 -3.49 -10.59 -12.74
C GLU A 52 -2.90 -9.55 -13.71
N LEU A 53 -1.62 -9.29 -13.64
CA LEU A 53 -0.92 -8.44 -14.61
C LEU A 53 -0.75 -9.15 -15.95
N ALA A 54 -0.44 -10.45 -15.92
CA ALA A 54 -0.34 -11.28 -17.13
C ALA A 54 -1.66 -11.35 -17.90
N LYS A 55 -2.80 -11.47 -17.21
CA LYS A 55 -4.15 -11.38 -17.81
C LYS A 55 -4.36 -10.06 -18.58
N ARG A 56 -3.63 -9.01 -18.23
CA ARG A 56 -3.66 -7.70 -18.89
C ARG A 56 -2.55 -7.49 -19.91
N GLY A 57 -1.80 -8.54 -20.26
CA GLY A 57 -0.71 -8.50 -21.22
C GLY A 57 0.59 -7.89 -20.69
N LEU A 58 0.76 -7.85 -19.35
CA LEU A 58 1.94 -7.31 -18.70
C LEU A 58 2.75 -8.43 -18.05
N PHE A 59 4.05 -8.49 -18.35
CA PHE A 59 4.99 -9.29 -17.58
C PHE A 59 5.47 -8.48 -16.37
N SER A 60 5.36 -9.04 -15.16
CA SER A 60 5.71 -8.31 -13.95
C SER A 60 6.93 -8.88 -13.26
N SER A 61 7.84 -7.99 -12.88
CA SER A 61 8.84 -8.23 -11.84
C SER A 61 8.43 -7.53 -10.54
N THR A 62 8.69 -8.16 -9.40
CA THR A 62 8.24 -7.64 -8.10
C THR A 62 9.40 -7.59 -7.10
N TYR A 63 9.47 -6.49 -6.36
CA TYR A 63 10.32 -6.30 -5.21
C TYR A 63 9.46 -6.12 -3.96
N PHE A 64 9.75 -6.84 -2.91
CA PHE A 64 9.12 -6.67 -1.61
C PHE A 64 10.18 -6.15 -0.63
N ALA A 65 9.95 -4.96 -0.09
CA ALA A 65 10.85 -4.38 0.90
C ALA A 65 10.87 -5.20 2.20
N PRO A 66 11.97 -5.19 2.94
CA PRO A 66 12.00 -5.80 4.26
C PRO A 66 10.91 -5.24 5.18
N TYR A 67 10.42 -6.08 6.09
CA TYR A 67 9.37 -5.74 7.05
C TYR A 67 9.62 -4.39 7.74
N ASN A 68 8.62 -3.51 7.69
CA ASN A 68 8.59 -2.19 8.35
C ASN A 68 9.78 -1.27 8.04
N ASN A 69 10.37 -1.38 6.86
CA ASN A 69 11.55 -0.62 6.45
C ASN A 69 11.25 0.50 5.43
N LEU A 70 10.01 0.99 5.37
CA LEU A 70 9.56 2.00 4.41
C LEU A 70 10.52 3.19 4.30
N GLU A 71 10.80 3.86 5.41
CA GLU A 71 11.64 5.05 5.42
C GLU A 71 13.11 4.73 5.08
N GLN A 72 13.63 3.62 5.58
CA GLN A 72 15.00 3.20 5.29
C GLN A 72 15.18 2.88 3.80
N GLU A 73 14.22 2.20 3.18
CA GLU A 73 14.23 1.89 1.75
C GLU A 73 14.22 3.16 0.90
N ILE A 74 13.43 4.17 1.28
CA ILE A 74 13.32 5.42 0.55
C ILE A 74 14.53 6.32 0.79
N ASN A 75 15.04 6.41 2.02
CA ASN A 75 16.11 7.34 2.36
C ASN A 75 17.49 6.84 1.90
N ASN A 76 17.75 5.53 1.94
CA ASN A 76 19.03 4.96 1.56
C ASN A 76 19.15 4.77 0.04
N ASN A 77 19.99 5.56 -0.62
CA ASN A 77 20.22 5.48 -2.06
C ASN A 77 20.74 4.11 -2.56
N ASN A 78 21.29 3.31 -1.66
CA ASN A 78 21.79 1.95 -1.96
C ASN A 78 20.79 0.87 -1.52
N SER A 79 19.53 1.21 -1.24
CA SER A 79 18.50 0.24 -0.87
C SER A 79 18.12 -0.69 -2.01
N GLY A 80 17.44 -1.78 -1.68
CA GLY A 80 16.86 -2.68 -2.65
C GLY A 80 15.82 -1.99 -3.54
N LEU A 81 15.04 -1.05 -3.01
CA LEU A 81 14.10 -0.23 -3.76
C LEU A 81 14.76 0.54 -4.90
N HIS A 82 15.82 1.30 -4.58
CA HIS A 82 16.51 2.11 -5.59
C HIS A 82 17.31 1.26 -6.58
N SER A 83 17.88 0.15 -6.13
CA SER A 83 18.57 -0.82 -6.99
C SER A 83 17.60 -1.53 -7.95
N PHE A 84 16.39 -1.80 -7.51
CA PHE A 84 15.33 -2.43 -8.32
C PHE A 84 14.76 -1.45 -9.35
N ASN A 85 14.75 -0.15 -9.07
CA ASN A 85 14.28 0.94 -9.92
C ASN A 85 12.87 0.68 -10.50
N PRO A 86 11.82 0.62 -9.67
CA PRO A 86 10.49 0.23 -10.09
C PRO A 86 9.78 1.25 -10.96
N ASP A 87 8.85 0.77 -11.81
CA ASP A 87 7.86 1.60 -12.51
C ASP A 87 6.72 2.02 -11.58
N VAL A 88 6.40 1.17 -10.61
CA VAL A 88 5.32 1.40 -9.64
C VAL A 88 5.82 1.09 -8.23
N VAL A 89 5.54 1.98 -7.30
CA VAL A 89 5.76 1.78 -5.85
C VAL A 89 4.40 1.73 -5.16
N VAL A 90 4.10 0.62 -4.51
CA VAL A 90 2.90 0.44 -3.69
C VAL A 90 3.29 0.55 -2.21
N ILE A 91 2.65 1.47 -1.50
CA ILE A 91 2.84 1.68 -0.06
C ILE A 91 1.58 1.21 0.66
N HIS A 92 1.72 0.26 1.58
CA HIS A 92 0.62 -0.24 2.40
C HIS A 92 1.06 -0.52 3.82
N ASN A 93 0.66 0.33 4.72
CA ASN A 93 0.92 0.19 6.15
C ASN A 93 -0.40 -0.06 6.89
N ARG A 94 -0.37 -0.87 7.94
CA ARG A 94 -1.51 -0.97 8.85
C ARG A 94 -1.50 0.25 9.78
N ILE A 95 -2.68 0.73 10.12
CA ILE A 95 -2.79 1.87 11.03
C ILE A 95 -2.23 1.55 12.42
N GLU A 96 -2.33 0.30 12.85
CA GLU A 96 -1.77 -0.19 14.12
C GLU A 96 -0.24 -0.09 14.17
N ASP A 97 0.42 -0.23 13.02
CA ASP A 97 1.89 -0.11 12.94
C ASP A 97 2.34 1.37 12.86
N ILE A 98 1.42 2.27 12.56
CA ILE A 98 1.67 3.72 12.53
C ILE A 98 1.42 4.36 13.90
N ASN A 99 0.29 4.06 14.53
CA ASN A 99 -0.12 4.72 15.78
C ASN A 99 -0.93 3.80 16.70
N LEU A 100 -0.29 2.73 17.19
CA LEU A 100 -0.90 1.76 18.11
C LEU A 100 -1.35 2.43 19.42
N GLU A 101 -0.58 3.39 19.94
CA GLU A 101 -0.88 4.05 21.21
C GLU A 101 -2.23 4.78 21.15
N VAL A 102 -2.45 5.58 20.12
CA VAL A 102 -3.72 6.29 19.95
C VAL A 102 -4.87 5.29 19.81
N LEU A 103 -4.72 4.23 19.02
CA LEU A 103 -5.78 3.24 18.81
C LEU A 103 -6.15 2.52 20.10
N THR A 104 -5.18 2.17 20.95
CA THR A 104 -5.42 1.44 22.21
C THR A 104 -5.97 2.33 23.32
N ARG A 105 -5.69 3.64 23.28
CA ARG A 105 -6.09 4.62 24.31
C ARG A 105 -6.98 5.72 23.75
N PHE A 106 -7.65 5.47 22.65
CA PHE A 106 -8.37 6.47 21.82
C PHE A 106 -9.25 7.40 22.66
N TYR A 107 -10.06 6.84 23.53
CA TYR A 107 -11.01 7.62 24.34
C TYR A 107 -10.38 8.39 25.52
N SER A 108 -9.06 8.29 25.71
CA SER A 108 -8.33 9.13 26.66
C SER A 108 -7.73 10.40 26.03
N TYR A 109 -7.81 10.51 24.70
CA TYR A 109 -7.35 11.68 23.96
C TYR A 109 -8.49 12.69 23.81
N SER A 110 -8.17 13.98 23.92
CA SER A 110 -9.04 15.07 23.50
C SER A 110 -9.11 15.16 21.97
N VAL A 111 -10.10 15.88 21.45
CA VAL A 111 -10.23 16.12 20.01
C VAL A 111 -8.99 16.81 19.45
N ASP A 112 -8.49 17.84 20.12
CA ASP A 112 -7.30 18.59 19.69
C ASP A 112 -6.04 17.71 19.65
N GLU A 113 -5.87 16.81 20.63
CA GLU A 113 -4.78 15.83 20.61
C GLU A 113 -4.89 14.86 19.44
N LEU A 114 -6.09 14.37 19.12
CA LEU A 114 -6.31 13.50 17.97
C LEU A 114 -6.05 14.22 16.63
N GLU A 115 -6.41 15.51 16.54
CA GLU A 115 -6.11 16.31 15.35
C GLU A 115 -4.60 16.51 15.18
N ASN A 116 -3.85 16.78 16.25
CA ASN A 116 -2.39 16.86 16.22
C ASN A 116 -1.73 15.53 15.79
N GLU A 117 -2.27 14.39 16.24
CA GLU A 117 -1.80 13.07 15.82
C GLU A 117 -2.04 12.84 14.31
N VAL A 118 -3.20 13.23 13.80
CA VAL A 118 -3.47 13.19 12.35
C VAL A 118 -2.47 14.03 11.59
N GLU A 119 -2.24 15.28 12.03
CA GLU A 119 -1.27 16.19 11.38
C GLU A 119 0.14 15.58 11.38
N SER A 120 0.58 15.02 12.48
CA SER A 120 1.88 14.34 12.60
C SER A 120 2.03 13.20 11.60
N ILE A 121 1.00 12.36 11.45
CA ILE A 121 0.99 11.26 10.48
C ILE A 121 1.10 11.81 9.06
N ILE A 122 0.33 12.85 8.74
CA ILE A 122 0.32 13.43 7.38
C ILE A 122 1.66 14.11 7.06
N LEU A 123 2.28 14.81 8.01
CA LEU A 123 3.61 15.38 7.83
C LEU A 123 4.65 14.30 7.56
N ARG A 124 4.61 13.19 8.31
CA ARG A 124 5.50 12.05 8.08
C ARG A 124 5.32 11.46 6.66
N PHE A 125 4.07 11.28 6.21
CA PHE A 125 3.81 10.79 4.85
C PHE A 125 4.24 11.81 3.78
N ARG A 126 4.10 13.10 4.02
CA ARG A 126 4.62 14.16 3.14
C ARG A 126 6.11 14.02 2.92
N ASP A 127 6.88 13.92 3.99
CA ASP A 127 8.34 13.76 3.92
C ASP A 127 8.76 12.51 3.16
N ILE A 128 8.08 11.38 3.41
CA ILE A 128 8.27 10.11 2.72
C ILE A 128 8.02 10.25 1.21
N LEU A 129 6.88 10.80 0.84
CA LEU A 129 6.45 10.88 -0.57
C LEU A 129 7.26 11.90 -1.36
N GLU A 130 7.58 13.06 -0.77
CA GLU A 130 8.44 14.05 -1.39
C GLU A 130 9.86 13.52 -1.58
N THR A 131 10.39 12.78 -0.60
CA THR A 131 11.71 12.15 -0.70
C THR A 131 11.72 11.08 -1.80
N LEU A 132 10.69 10.24 -1.84
CA LEU A 132 10.56 9.23 -2.88
C LEU A 132 10.45 9.89 -4.27
N ARG A 133 9.64 10.94 -4.40
CA ARG A 133 9.47 11.66 -5.67
C ARG A 133 10.75 12.33 -6.16
N LYS A 134 11.58 12.86 -5.26
CA LYS A 134 12.90 13.44 -5.61
C LYS A 134 13.87 12.39 -6.17
N LYS A 135 13.72 11.12 -5.79
CA LYS A 135 14.63 10.03 -6.13
C LYS A 135 14.10 9.09 -7.22
N SER A 136 12.80 9.09 -7.48
CA SER A 136 12.14 8.15 -8.41
C SER A 136 11.01 8.80 -9.18
N ASN A 137 10.88 8.43 -10.45
CA ASN A 137 9.74 8.80 -11.32
C ASN A 137 8.63 7.75 -11.31
N ALA A 138 8.72 6.73 -10.47
CA ALA A 138 7.72 5.66 -10.37
C ALA A 138 6.31 6.22 -10.09
N LEU A 139 5.28 5.54 -10.58
CA LEU A 139 3.93 5.74 -10.13
C LEU A 139 3.83 5.34 -8.65
N ILE A 140 3.36 6.23 -7.78
CA ILE A 140 3.18 5.95 -6.37
C ILE A 140 1.71 5.63 -6.10
N ILE A 141 1.45 4.50 -5.46
CA ILE A 141 0.12 4.08 -5.04
C ILE A 141 0.15 3.86 -3.53
N ILE A 142 -0.71 4.58 -2.81
CA ILE A 142 -0.95 4.35 -1.38
C ILE A 142 -2.27 3.62 -1.23
N ILE A 143 -2.26 2.55 -0.44
CA ILE A 143 -3.49 1.87 -0.04
C ILE A 143 -3.99 2.51 1.25
N ASN A 144 -5.26 2.90 1.29
CA ASN A 144 -5.90 3.52 2.44
C ASN A 144 -5.79 2.63 3.69
N PHE A 145 -5.76 3.29 4.84
CA PHE A 145 -5.85 2.58 6.11
C PHE A 145 -7.23 1.97 6.29
N ALA A 146 -7.24 0.68 6.61
CA ALA A 146 -8.43 -0.04 7.06
C ALA A 146 -8.31 -0.33 8.56
N TYR A 147 -9.42 -0.29 9.26
CA TYR A 147 -9.51 -0.69 10.65
C TYR A 147 -10.55 -1.80 10.80
N THR A 148 -10.09 -2.94 11.25
CA THR A 148 -10.91 -4.16 11.28
C THR A 148 -11.36 -4.57 12.68
N GLN A 149 -11.03 -3.78 13.71
CA GLN A 149 -11.39 -4.13 15.09
C GLN A 149 -12.87 -3.97 15.39
N ASP A 150 -13.37 -4.98 16.05
CA ASP A 150 -14.66 -5.24 16.69
C ASP A 150 -15.85 -4.31 16.40
N GLN A 151 -16.85 -4.91 15.76
CA GLN A 151 -18.13 -4.30 15.43
C GLN A 151 -18.89 -3.71 16.64
N VAL A 152 -18.59 -4.12 17.86
CA VAL A 152 -19.24 -3.61 19.09
C VAL A 152 -18.78 -2.19 19.40
N GLY A 153 -17.51 -1.88 19.25
CA GLY A 153 -16.97 -0.52 19.40
C GLY A 153 -17.47 0.44 18.32
N ASN A 154 -17.68 -0.05 17.10
CA ASN A 154 -18.18 0.74 15.98
C ASN A 154 -19.67 1.12 16.14
N PHE A 155 -20.50 0.31 16.77
CA PHE A 155 -21.92 0.61 16.96
C PHE A 155 -22.14 1.77 17.94
N VAL A 156 -21.39 1.78 19.04
CA VAL A 156 -21.41 2.89 20.01
C VAL A 156 -20.66 4.10 19.45
N GLY A 157 -19.51 3.87 18.81
CA GLY A 157 -18.67 4.92 18.24
C GLY A 157 -19.32 5.71 17.09
N SER A 158 -20.28 5.11 16.35
CA SER A 158 -20.99 5.81 15.28
C SER A 158 -21.93 6.92 15.77
N GLN A 159 -22.26 6.93 17.06
CA GLN A 159 -23.10 7.95 17.70
C GLN A 159 -22.29 8.99 18.49
N LEU A 160 -20.97 8.79 18.64
CA LEU A 160 -20.10 9.75 19.31
C LEU A 160 -19.60 10.80 18.31
N SER A 161 -19.38 12.02 18.80
CA SER A 161 -18.82 13.13 18.02
C SER A 161 -17.39 12.84 17.51
N HIS A 162 -16.72 11.85 18.09
CA HIS A 162 -15.43 11.34 17.67
C HIS A 162 -15.36 9.82 17.88
N SER A 163 -14.84 9.10 16.90
CA SER A 163 -14.67 7.65 16.92
C SER A 163 -13.39 7.26 16.19
N ILE A 164 -12.87 6.06 16.46
CA ILE A 164 -11.70 5.51 15.76
C ILE A 164 -11.95 5.49 14.24
N SER A 165 -13.14 5.11 13.81
CA SER A 165 -13.49 5.12 12.39
C SER A 165 -13.41 6.51 11.76
N MET A 166 -13.89 7.55 12.46
CA MET A 166 -13.79 8.94 11.98
C MET A 166 -12.34 9.44 11.98
N TYR A 167 -11.56 9.07 12.97
CA TYR A 167 -10.13 9.37 13.03
C TYR A 167 -9.39 8.80 11.83
N ILE A 168 -9.57 7.50 11.54
CA ILE A 168 -8.95 6.84 10.38
C ILE A 168 -9.46 7.42 9.07
N GLN A 169 -10.75 7.72 8.97
CA GLN A 169 -11.31 8.37 7.79
C GLN A 169 -10.71 9.77 7.57
N ASN A 170 -10.45 10.53 8.64
CA ASN A 170 -9.78 11.83 8.55
C ASN A 170 -8.35 11.66 8.01
N ILE A 171 -7.58 10.70 8.52
CA ILE A 171 -6.24 10.39 8.00
C ILE A 171 -6.33 10.06 6.50
N ASN A 172 -7.23 9.17 6.09
CA ASN A 172 -7.38 8.78 4.69
C ASN A 172 -7.76 9.97 3.79
N ASN A 173 -8.65 10.84 4.25
CA ASN A 173 -9.04 12.06 3.52
C ASN A 173 -7.86 13.03 3.36
N GLN A 174 -7.04 13.18 4.38
CA GLN A 174 -5.86 14.03 4.31
C GLN A 174 -4.74 13.42 3.45
N LEU A 175 -4.56 12.08 3.48
CA LEU A 175 -3.67 11.37 2.56
C LEU A 175 -4.10 11.55 1.10
N TRP A 176 -5.40 11.47 0.83
CA TRP A 176 -5.93 11.74 -0.51
C TRP A 176 -5.58 13.15 -1.00
N LYS A 177 -5.75 14.17 -0.14
CA LYS A 177 -5.37 15.56 -0.45
C LYS A 177 -3.86 15.66 -0.70
N LEU A 178 -3.03 15.10 0.19
CA LEU A 178 -1.59 15.10 0.04
C LEU A 178 -1.15 14.46 -1.28
N CYS A 179 -1.70 13.30 -1.63
CA CYS A 179 -1.36 12.62 -2.90
C CYS A 179 -1.75 13.46 -4.11
N SER A 180 -2.84 14.24 -4.04
CA SER A 180 -3.25 15.12 -5.13
C SER A 180 -2.28 16.29 -5.39
N GLU A 181 -1.43 16.64 -4.42
CA GLU A 181 -0.39 17.66 -4.54
C GLU A 181 0.92 17.11 -5.14
N ILE A 182 1.08 15.78 -5.19
CA ILE A 182 2.31 15.10 -5.62
C ILE A 182 2.09 14.45 -6.99
N THR A 183 2.97 14.75 -7.94
CA THR A 183 2.87 14.21 -9.30
C THR A 183 2.92 12.68 -9.30
N SER A 184 2.01 12.04 -10.05
CA SER A 184 1.93 10.57 -10.20
C SER A 184 1.83 9.85 -8.85
N CYS A 185 1.06 10.40 -7.90
CA CYS A 185 0.75 9.80 -6.61
C CYS A 185 -0.76 9.63 -6.48
N TYR A 186 -1.20 8.43 -6.13
CA TYR A 186 -2.61 8.07 -6.07
C TYR A 186 -2.91 7.28 -4.80
N VAL A 187 -4.14 7.43 -4.30
CA VAL A 187 -4.67 6.62 -3.20
C VAL A 187 -5.71 5.66 -3.75
N ILE A 188 -5.68 4.42 -3.29
CA ILE A 188 -6.70 3.41 -3.59
C ILE A 188 -7.28 2.84 -2.29
N ASN A 189 -8.56 2.41 -2.37
CA ASN A 189 -9.29 1.75 -1.28
C ASN A 189 -9.15 0.23 -1.38
#